data_e8544c3c72e8e3e995acee60b7f2d033
#
_entry.id   e8544c3c72e8e3e995acee60b7f2d033
#
_cell.length_a   1.000
_cell.length_b   1.000
_cell.length_c   1.000
_cell.angle_alpha   90.00
_cell.angle_beta   90.00
_cell.angle_gamma   90.00
#
_symmetry.space_group_name_H-M   'P 1'
#
loop_
_entity.id
_entity.type
_entity.pdbx_description
1 polymer ?
#
loop_
_entity_poly.entity_id
_entity_poly.type
_entity_poly.pdbx_seq_one_letter_code
_entity_poly.pdbx_strand_id
1 'polypeptide(L)'
;MAPVWDQRYAGSNNPASYVLMTPTPRKPLPPANEPTQGLYRAIIAGPGRSLADAFANLEHSPQVSRVLRHAVRDLLSARVTLSPEEGSGYWELTRVRNDLYIILCNFIYKNPRFEFVPGDGLVQFNFKLSGDLSYGVSRPGPLRFNRPALHVWRQPQGIDMREWTAPSAHERMVSISVRPEFLIEHLLPSGGEVPARLKSFICAPGGKIDYCQMPLTTQMMEITAKLIDNPYGGALYLTYVEALTLELLCAAVGNFWTLPDRPTEEYSERELRALSTARQLLMEQLAPAPTLRKIARSVGLGEKALTHGFKTVYGETLFDFSLRCRMQHALTLLRDRHWPVDRVSEAVGYSHPTSFATAFRRHFGMRPIDLKRLKTR
;
A
#
# COMPACT_ATOMS: atom_id res chain seq x y z
N MET A 1 11.48 -7.50 -35.47
CA MET A 1 10.14 -8.03 -35.77
C MET A 1 9.37 -7.93 -34.46
N ALA A 2 8.44 -7.02 -34.34
CA ALA A 2 7.56 -6.93 -33.19
C ALA A 2 6.71 -8.21 -33.13
N PRO A 3 6.54 -8.85 -31.98
CA PRO A 3 5.65 -9.99 -31.87
C PRO A 3 4.23 -9.51 -32.20
N VAL A 4 3.66 -10.12 -33.21
CA VAL A 4 2.26 -9.94 -33.61
C VAL A 4 1.40 -10.50 -32.49
N TRP A 5 0.95 -9.63 -31.59
CA TRP A 5 -0.11 -9.94 -30.65
C TRP A 5 -1.41 -9.93 -31.42
N ASP A 6 -1.62 -11.06 -32.07
CA ASP A 6 -2.83 -11.31 -32.82
C ASP A 6 -4.01 -11.46 -31.85
N GLN A 7 -5.09 -10.95 -32.26
CA GLN A 7 -6.47 -10.93 -31.84
C GLN A 7 -7.00 -12.03 -30.89
N ARG A 8 -6.20 -13.02 -30.50
CA ARG A 8 -6.61 -14.12 -29.61
C ARG A 8 -6.97 -13.70 -28.17
N TYR A 9 -6.54 -12.49 -27.76
CA TYR A 9 -6.83 -11.95 -26.44
C TYR A 9 -7.78 -10.73 -26.47
N ALA A 10 -8.26 -10.34 -27.65
CA ALA A 10 -9.09 -9.16 -27.85
C ALA A 10 -10.60 -9.44 -27.91
N GLY A 11 -11.07 -10.62 -27.57
CA GLY A 11 -12.47 -11.01 -27.76
C GLY A 11 -13.21 -11.34 -26.49
N SER A 12 -13.84 -10.38 -25.88
CA SER A 12 -15.22 -10.37 -25.34
C SER A 12 -15.47 -9.06 -24.59
N ASN A 13 -16.41 -8.28 -25.09
CA ASN A 13 -17.00 -7.14 -24.41
C ASN A 13 -17.73 -7.63 -23.15
N ASN A 14 -17.07 -7.58 -22.00
CA ASN A 14 -17.74 -7.56 -20.72
C ASN A 14 -16.90 -6.71 -19.75
N PRO A 15 -17.41 -5.55 -19.30
CA PRO A 15 -16.65 -4.64 -18.46
C PRO A 15 -16.59 -5.20 -17.02
N ALA A 16 -15.51 -5.89 -16.71
CA ALA A 16 -15.19 -6.19 -15.30
C ALA A 16 -14.83 -4.88 -14.59
N SER A 17 -15.50 -4.66 -13.51
CA SER A 17 -15.57 -3.49 -12.68
C SER A 17 -14.25 -3.05 -12.07
N TYR A 18 -13.80 -1.90 -12.47
CA TYR A 18 -12.62 -1.23 -11.94
C TYR A 18 -13.04 -0.01 -11.15
N VAL A 19 -12.31 0.32 -10.09
CA VAL A 19 -12.38 1.68 -9.54
C VAL A 19 -11.78 2.60 -10.61
N LEU A 20 -12.65 3.09 -11.48
CA LEU A 20 -12.28 3.96 -12.58
C LEU A 20 -12.03 5.37 -12.02
N MET A 21 -10.77 5.71 -11.84
CA MET A 21 -10.38 7.10 -11.74
C MET A 21 -10.37 7.68 -13.14
N THR A 22 -11.41 8.41 -13.53
CA THR A 22 -11.37 9.23 -14.74
C THR A 22 -10.34 10.35 -14.53
N PRO A 23 -9.37 10.53 -15.43
CA PRO A 23 -8.50 11.69 -15.37
C PRO A 23 -9.35 12.94 -15.58
N THR A 24 -9.45 13.76 -14.54
CA THR A 24 -9.92 15.13 -14.68
C THR A 24 -8.93 15.86 -15.61
N PRO A 25 -9.39 16.69 -16.56
CA PRO A 25 -8.49 17.46 -17.41
C PRO A 25 -7.53 18.26 -16.55
N ARG A 26 -6.26 18.30 -16.96
CA ARG A 26 -5.14 18.95 -16.25
C ARG A 26 -5.57 20.29 -15.67
N LYS A 27 -5.87 20.33 -14.35
CA LYS A 27 -5.74 21.55 -13.60
C LYS A 27 -4.24 21.84 -13.49
N PRO A 28 -3.80 23.08 -13.71
CA PRO A 28 -2.41 23.44 -13.46
C PRO A 28 -2.05 23.05 -12.02
N LEU A 29 -0.84 22.54 -11.83
CA LEU A 29 -0.26 22.26 -10.51
C LEU A 29 -0.53 23.46 -9.60
N PRO A 30 -0.95 23.24 -8.34
CA PRO A 30 -1.12 24.34 -7.40
C PRO A 30 0.18 25.13 -7.30
N PRO A 31 0.08 26.48 -7.06
CA PRO A 31 1.24 27.34 -6.99
C PRO A 31 2.21 26.87 -5.91
N ALA A 32 3.49 27.19 -6.10
CA ALA A 32 4.68 26.70 -5.36
C ALA A 32 4.73 26.94 -3.84
N ASN A 33 3.62 27.30 -3.20
CA ASN A 33 3.53 27.63 -1.76
C ASN A 33 3.09 26.48 -0.85
N GLU A 34 2.93 25.24 -1.34
CA GLU A 34 2.80 24.10 -0.45
C GLU A 34 4.17 23.80 0.21
N PRO A 35 4.21 23.33 1.49
CA PRO A 35 5.45 23.11 2.24
C PRO A 35 6.28 21.94 1.73
N THR A 36 6.52 21.90 0.45
CA THR A 36 7.06 20.78 -0.32
C THR A 36 8.52 21.02 -0.74
N GLN A 37 9.03 22.21 -0.61
CA GLN A 37 10.39 22.53 -1.06
C GLN A 37 11.51 21.84 -0.27
N GLY A 38 11.22 21.27 0.93
CA GLY A 38 12.20 20.54 1.73
C GLY A 38 12.19 19.03 1.54
N LEU A 39 11.14 18.47 0.95
CA LEU A 39 10.87 17.02 0.93
C LEU A 39 11.10 16.38 -0.44
N TYR A 40 11.07 17.18 -1.48
CA TYR A 40 11.24 16.72 -2.85
C TYR A 40 12.71 16.70 -3.27
N ARG A 41 13.49 15.82 -2.65
CA ARG A 41 14.81 15.46 -3.18
C ARG A 41 14.68 14.10 -3.82
N ALA A 42 14.16 14.11 -5.02
CA ALA A 42 13.82 12.93 -5.77
C ALA A 42 15.02 12.01 -5.96
N ILE A 43 14.93 10.89 -5.31
CA ILE A 43 15.61 9.68 -5.76
C ILE A 43 14.71 8.98 -6.77
N ILE A 44 13.42 9.05 -6.57
CA ILE A 44 12.40 8.63 -7.51
C ILE A 44 12.06 9.83 -8.39
N ALA A 45 12.03 9.64 -9.68
CA ALA A 45 11.91 10.65 -10.73
C ALA A 45 10.99 11.84 -10.40
N GLY A 46 11.42 13.04 -10.80
CA GLY A 46 10.55 14.22 -10.83
C GLY A 46 9.35 14.04 -11.75
N PRO A 47 8.37 14.95 -11.73
CA PRO A 47 7.19 14.87 -12.58
C PRO A 47 7.54 14.58 -14.05
N GLY A 48 6.89 13.59 -14.64
CA GLY A 48 7.09 13.21 -16.05
C GLY A 48 8.34 12.38 -16.35
N ARG A 49 9.07 11.91 -15.33
CA ARG A 49 10.21 11.00 -15.50
C ARG A 49 9.79 9.55 -15.19
N SER A 50 10.49 8.58 -15.79
CA SER A 50 10.25 7.17 -15.55
C SER A 50 11.06 6.63 -14.36
N LEU A 51 10.71 5.45 -13.89
CA LEU A 51 11.50 4.71 -12.90
C LEU A 51 12.92 4.40 -13.43
N ALA A 52 13.06 4.17 -14.75
CA ALA A 52 14.34 3.99 -15.39
C ALA A 52 15.22 5.25 -15.31
N ASP A 53 14.63 6.45 -15.47
CA ASP A 53 15.34 7.72 -15.30
C ASP A 53 15.80 7.92 -13.86
N ALA A 54 14.99 7.47 -12.89
CA ALA A 54 15.39 7.49 -11.48
C ALA A 54 16.66 6.65 -11.24
N PHE A 55 16.71 5.46 -11.85
CA PHE A 55 17.91 4.61 -11.77
C PHE A 55 19.15 5.23 -12.39
N ALA A 56 19.04 5.86 -13.55
CA ALA A 56 20.16 6.50 -14.22
C ALA A 56 20.79 7.63 -13.38
N ASN A 57 19.99 8.26 -12.52
CA ASN A 57 20.44 9.37 -11.66
C ASN A 57 20.92 8.91 -10.27
N LEU A 58 20.58 7.69 -9.84
CA LEU A 58 20.84 7.21 -8.47
C LEU A 58 22.32 7.18 -8.12
N GLU A 59 23.17 6.75 -9.06
CA GLU A 59 24.61 6.59 -8.82
C GLU A 59 25.34 7.90 -8.51
N HIS A 60 24.78 9.00 -8.96
CA HIS A 60 25.36 10.33 -8.83
C HIS A 60 24.67 11.16 -7.73
N SER A 61 23.67 10.59 -7.06
CA SER A 61 22.95 11.30 -6.01
C SER A 61 23.72 11.31 -4.68
N PRO A 62 23.93 12.47 -4.08
CA PRO A 62 24.60 12.59 -2.76
C PRO A 62 23.78 11.97 -1.62
N GLN A 63 22.53 11.58 -1.87
CA GLN A 63 21.64 10.96 -0.89
C GLN A 63 21.80 9.45 -0.81
N VAL A 64 22.48 8.83 -1.79
CA VAL A 64 22.69 7.40 -1.82
C VAL A 64 23.78 7.03 -0.81
N SER A 65 23.39 6.24 0.19
CA SER A 65 24.29 5.77 1.25
C SER A 65 25.03 4.48 0.88
N ARG A 66 24.50 3.72 -0.09
CA ARG A 66 25.08 2.45 -0.54
C ARG A 66 24.71 2.15 -1.99
N VAL A 67 25.70 1.82 -2.81
CA VAL A 67 25.50 1.27 -4.16
C VAL A 67 26.10 -0.12 -4.22
N LEU A 68 25.36 -1.10 -4.74
CA LEU A 68 25.82 -2.45 -5.02
C LEU A 68 25.61 -2.76 -6.50
N ARG A 69 26.65 -3.27 -7.15
CA ARG A 69 26.61 -3.75 -8.53
C ARG A 69 27.02 -5.21 -8.58
N HIS A 70 26.34 -5.98 -9.40
CA HIS A 70 26.81 -7.33 -9.73
C HIS A 70 27.82 -7.24 -10.89
N ALA A 71 28.97 -7.92 -10.76
CA ALA A 71 30.07 -7.79 -11.73
C ALA A 71 29.71 -8.33 -13.14
N VAL A 72 28.81 -9.28 -13.25
CA VAL A 72 28.48 -10.00 -14.49
C VAL A 72 27.05 -9.80 -14.95
N ARG A 73 26.14 -9.50 -14.03
CA ARG A 73 24.69 -9.34 -14.31
C ARG A 73 24.33 -7.87 -14.24
N ASP A 74 23.31 -7.48 -14.99
CA ASP A 74 22.76 -6.11 -14.92
C ASP A 74 21.87 -5.91 -13.69
N LEU A 75 22.45 -6.20 -12.51
CA LEU A 75 21.85 -6.00 -11.20
C LEU A 75 22.50 -4.78 -10.53
N LEU A 76 21.68 -3.80 -10.21
CA LEU A 76 22.09 -2.58 -9.54
C LEU A 76 21.14 -2.30 -8.39
N SER A 77 21.68 -2.10 -7.19
CA SER A 77 20.93 -1.66 -6.02
C SER A 77 21.51 -0.38 -5.46
N ALA A 78 20.65 0.55 -5.13
CA ALA A 78 21.02 1.81 -4.47
C ALA A 78 20.12 2.03 -3.25
N ARG A 79 20.73 2.24 -2.09
CA ARG A 79 20.05 2.51 -0.82
C ARG A 79 20.21 3.97 -0.43
N VAL A 80 19.11 4.54 0.03
CA VAL A 80 19.06 5.83 0.66
C VAL A 80 18.66 5.65 2.11
N THR A 81 19.53 6.04 3.01
CA THR A 81 19.25 6.06 4.45
C THR A 81 18.72 7.43 4.81
N LEU A 82 17.61 7.49 5.55
CA LEU A 82 17.05 8.76 6.03
C LEU A 82 18.02 9.45 6.99
N SER A 83 18.11 10.78 6.87
CA SER A 83 18.79 11.58 7.87
C SER A 83 18.04 11.56 9.19
N PRO A 84 18.73 11.78 10.35
CA PRO A 84 18.07 11.87 11.64
C PRO A 84 16.98 12.95 11.72
N GLU A 85 17.06 13.97 10.89
CA GLU A 85 16.06 15.06 10.81
C GLU A 85 14.78 14.61 10.09
N GLU A 86 14.89 13.79 9.05
CA GLU A 86 13.78 13.26 8.27
C GLU A 86 13.08 12.11 8.97
N GLY A 87 13.85 11.26 9.66
CA GLY A 87 13.32 10.07 10.29
C GLY A 87 14.35 9.00 10.60
N SER A 88 14.01 7.76 10.39
CA SER A 88 14.91 6.61 10.53
C SER A 88 14.58 5.54 9.49
N GLY A 89 15.57 4.72 9.17
CA GLY A 89 15.41 3.64 8.20
C GLY A 89 15.92 4.02 6.81
N TYR A 90 15.41 3.30 5.79
CA TYR A 90 15.94 3.40 4.44
C TYR A 90 14.90 3.06 3.37
N TRP A 91 15.19 3.55 2.18
CA TRP A 91 14.67 3.06 0.92
C TRP A 91 15.78 2.36 0.15
N GLU A 92 15.42 1.35 -0.58
CA GLU A 92 16.37 0.69 -1.46
C GLU A 92 15.70 0.37 -2.78
N LEU A 93 16.31 0.83 -3.85
CA LEU A 93 15.86 0.65 -5.20
C LEU A 93 16.82 -0.32 -5.90
N THR A 94 16.31 -1.43 -6.42
CA THR A 94 17.11 -2.41 -7.15
C THR A 94 16.52 -2.64 -8.54
N ARG A 95 17.35 -2.47 -9.56
CA ARG A 95 17.08 -2.95 -10.90
C ARG A 95 17.49 -4.42 -10.96
N VAL A 96 16.51 -5.29 -11.08
CA VAL A 96 16.73 -6.76 -11.20
C VAL A 96 17.00 -7.13 -12.64
N ARG A 97 16.27 -6.49 -13.57
CA ARG A 97 16.42 -6.59 -15.03
C ARG A 97 15.96 -5.28 -15.64
N ASN A 98 16.17 -5.09 -16.96
CA ASN A 98 15.76 -3.87 -17.66
C ASN A 98 14.27 -3.55 -17.58
N ASP A 99 13.44 -4.52 -17.25
CA ASP A 99 11.99 -4.47 -17.21
C ASP A 99 11.40 -4.88 -15.85
N LEU A 100 12.26 -5.11 -14.84
CA LEU A 100 11.87 -5.55 -13.51
C LEU A 100 12.66 -4.78 -12.44
N TYR A 101 11.94 -4.03 -11.63
CA TYR A 101 12.46 -3.19 -10.55
C TYR A 101 11.81 -3.57 -9.22
N ILE A 102 12.56 -3.43 -8.13
CA ILE A 102 12.05 -3.61 -6.77
C ILE A 102 12.45 -2.43 -5.90
N ILE A 103 11.50 -1.97 -5.09
CA ILE A 103 11.70 -0.93 -4.07
C ILE A 103 11.42 -1.55 -2.71
N LEU A 104 12.39 -1.48 -1.81
CA LEU A 104 12.26 -1.88 -0.42
C LEU A 104 12.05 -0.63 0.42
N CYS A 105 10.96 -0.60 1.19
CA CYS A 105 10.62 0.46 2.12
C CYS A 105 10.74 -0.08 3.54
N ASN A 106 11.63 0.49 4.35
CA ASN A 106 11.78 0.20 5.77
C ASN A 106 12.17 1.48 6.51
N PHE A 107 11.17 2.32 6.78
CA PHE A 107 11.42 3.65 7.34
C PHE A 107 10.29 4.16 8.23
N ILE A 108 10.62 5.17 9.03
CA ILE A 108 9.69 5.97 9.83
C ILE A 108 10.00 7.43 9.58
N TYR A 109 9.06 8.18 9.00
CA TYR A 109 9.19 9.64 8.86
C TYR A 109 8.75 10.36 10.13
N LYS A 110 9.45 11.42 10.49
CA LYS A 110 9.08 12.33 11.58
C LYS A 110 7.92 13.24 11.20
N ASN A 111 7.89 13.68 9.95
CA ASN A 111 6.89 14.59 9.40
C ASN A 111 6.10 13.92 8.26
N PRO A 112 4.87 14.37 7.99
CA PRO A 112 4.14 13.91 6.80
C PRO A 112 4.97 14.18 5.55
N ARG A 113 5.01 13.22 4.64
CA ARG A 113 5.73 13.36 3.38
C ARG A 113 4.83 13.03 2.21
N PHE A 114 5.09 13.68 1.07
CA PHE A 114 4.50 13.24 -0.16
C PHE A 114 5.55 13.11 -1.27
N GLU A 115 5.31 12.20 -2.18
CA GLU A 115 6.19 11.91 -3.32
C GLU A 115 5.37 11.74 -4.60
N PHE A 116 6.03 11.91 -5.75
CA PHE A 116 5.42 11.59 -7.03
C PHE A 116 5.73 10.14 -7.40
N VAL A 117 4.71 9.45 -7.87
CA VAL A 117 4.82 8.12 -8.46
C VAL A 117 4.57 8.27 -9.95
N PRO A 118 5.62 8.17 -10.78
CA PRO A 118 5.49 8.43 -12.21
C PRO A 118 4.63 7.37 -12.88
N GLY A 119 3.82 7.81 -13.85
CA GLY A 119 3.06 6.93 -14.71
C GLY A 119 3.91 6.48 -15.89
N ASP A 120 4.55 5.34 -15.78
CA ASP A 120 5.45 4.77 -16.80
C ASP A 120 4.90 3.49 -17.47
N GLY A 121 3.63 3.16 -17.21
CA GLY A 121 2.96 2.01 -17.82
C GLY A 121 3.29 0.66 -17.18
N LEU A 122 4.09 0.65 -16.11
CA LEU A 122 4.44 -0.57 -15.39
C LEU A 122 3.26 -1.10 -14.57
N VAL A 123 3.20 -2.41 -14.41
CA VAL A 123 2.35 -3.06 -13.41
C VAL A 123 3.11 -3.08 -12.08
N GLN A 124 2.49 -2.58 -11.03
CA GLN A 124 3.09 -2.50 -9.70
C GLN A 124 2.39 -3.46 -8.74
N PHE A 125 3.20 -4.29 -8.08
CA PHE A 125 2.78 -5.20 -7.02
C PHE A 125 3.35 -4.71 -5.70
N ASN A 126 2.50 -4.24 -4.78
CA ASN A 126 2.92 -3.61 -3.54
C ASN A 126 2.52 -4.50 -2.36
N PHE A 127 3.51 -5.15 -1.76
CA PHE A 127 3.38 -6.07 -0.62
C PHE A 127 3.54 -5.28 0.68
N LYS A 128 2.44 -4.79 1.21
CA LYS A 128 2.40 -3.96 2.42
C LYS A 128 2.34 -4.82 3.67
N LEU A 129 3.33 -4.70 4.56
CA LEU A 129 3.33 -5.34 5.88
C LEU A 129 2.82 -4.41 6.98
N SER A 130 3.24 -3.15 6.98
CA SER A 130 2.83 -2.14 7.97
C SER A 130 2.98 -0.72 7.44
N GLY A 131 2.46 0.25 8.17
CA GLY A 131 2.56 1.68 7.86
C GLY A 131 1.23 2.31 7.45
N ASP A 132 1.25 3.58 7.05
CA ASP A 132 0.07 4.32 6.58
C ASP A 132 0.44 5.21 5.39
N LEU A 133 0.17 4.71 4.20
CA LEU A 133 0.34 5.41 2.93
C LEU A 133 -1.02 5.67 2.28
N SER A 134 -1.09 6.69 1.45
CA SER A 134 -2.20 6.86 0.52
C SER A 134 -1.73 7.35 -0.84
N TYR A 135 -2.38 6.88 -1.89
CA TYR A 135 -2.06 7.21 -3.28
C TYR A 135 -3.25 7.85 -3.98
N GLY A 136 -2.97 8.77 -4.90
CA GLY A 136 -3.98 9.37 -5.75
C GLY A 136 -3.51 10.63 -6.47
N VAL A 137 -4.40 11.20 -7.27
CA VAL A 137 -4.15 12.45 -7.99
C VAL A 137 -4.50 13.69 -7.16
N SER A 138 -5.24 13.51 -6.06
CA SER A 138 -5.64 14.57 -5.11
C SER A 138 -5.36 14.14 -3.66
N ARG A 139 -5.23 15.09 -2.74
CA ARG A 139 -4.92 14.85 -1.32
C ARG A 139 -6.19 14.88 -0.45
N PRO A 140 -6.38 13.91 0.50
CA PRO A 140 -5.67 12.65 0.56
C PRO A 140 -6.02 11.75 -0.62
N GLY A 141 -5.11 10.88 -1.04
CA GLY A 141 -5.37 9.93 -2.11
C GLY A 141 -6.49 8.94 -1.73
N PRO A 142 -7.30 8.52 -2.70
CA PRO A 142 -8.39 7.58 -2.45
C PRO A 142 -7.90 6.16 -2.15
N LEU A 143 -6.72 5.78 -2.64
CA LEU A 143 -6.14 4.46 -2.37
C LEU A 143 -5.34 4.51 -1.07
N ARG A 144 -5.79 3.81 -0.04
CA ARG A 144 -5.16 3.82 1.27
C ARG A 144 -4.55 2.48 1.65
N PHE A 145 -3.26 2.51 2.01
CA PHE A 145 -2.44 1.37 2.38
C PHE A 145 -2.06 1.46 3.86
N ASN A 146 -2.97 1.11 4.73
CA ASN A 146 -2.77 1.17 6.17
C ASN A 146 -2.90 -0.19 6.87
N ARG A 147 -2.89 -1.27 6.08
CA ARG A 147 -2.99 -2.66 6.54
C ARG A 147 -2.17 -3.59 5.67
N PRO A 148 -1.79 -4.76 6.22
CA PRO A 148 -1.19 -5.81 5.42
C PRO A 148 -2.11 -6.23 4.27
N ALA A 149 -1.64 -6.03 3.05
CA ALA A 149 -2.32 -6.44 1.83
C ALA A 149 -1.36 -6.41 0.63
N LEU A 150 -1.70 -7.14 -0.41
CA LEU A 150 -1.13 -6.98 -1.73
C LEU A 150 -2.00 -5.99 -2.52
N HIS A 151 -1.40 -4.89 -2.95
CA HIS A 151 -2.03 -3.91 -3.80
C HIS A 151 -1.41 -3.98 -5.18
N VAL A 152 -2.22 -4.21 -6.20
CA VAL A 152 -1.76 -4.25 -7.59
C VAL A 152 -2.40 -3.12 -8.35
N TRP A 153 -1.60 -2.36 -9.08
CA TRP A 153 -2.11 -1.34 -9.98
C TRP A 153 -1.25 -1.22 -11.24
N ARG A 154 -1.84 -0.61 -12.26
CA ARG A 154 -1.13 -0.10 -13.43
C ARG A 154 -1.50 1.35 -13.65
N GLN A 155 -0.48 2.22 -13.66
CA GLN A 155 -0.60 3.60 -14.08
C GLN A 155 -0.38 3.69 -15.57
N PRO A 156 -1.26 4.36 -16.33
CA PRO A 156 -0.98 4.70 -17.72
C PRO A 156 0.25 5.61 -17.85
N GLN A 157 0.94 5.51 -18.96
CA GLN A 157 2.07 6.38 -19.23
C GLN A 157 1.65 7.86 -19.23
N GLY A 158 2.40 8.69 -18.52
CA GLY A 158 2.17 10.12 -18.38
C GLY A 158 1.07 10.53 -17.40
N ILE A 159 0.49 9.60 -16.64
CA ILE A 159 -0.43 9.91 -15.54
C ILE A 159 0.30 9.67 -14.21
N ASP A 160 0.77 10.75 -13.58
CA ASP A 160 1.46 10.69 -12.29
C ASP A 160 0.46 10.59 -11.14
N MET A 161 0.78 9.75 -10.15
CA MET A 161 0.11 9.75 -8.85
C MET A 161 0.99 10.45 -7.81
N ARG A 162 0.37 10.76 -6.67
CA ARG A 162 1.05 11.25 -5.48
C ARG A 162 0.90 10.21 -4.36
N GLU A 163 1.98 9.94 -3.69
CA GLU A 163 2.02 9.16 -2.46
C GLU A 163 2.09 10.11 -1.28
N TRP A 164 1.25 9.88 -0.27
CA TRP A 164 1.32 10.55 1.03
C TRP A 164 1.63 9.55 2.11
N THR A 165 2.69 9.80 2.86
CA THR A 165 3.11 8.99 3.99
C THR A 165 2.75 9.70 5.29
N ALA A 166 2.06 9.00 6.20
CA ALA A 166 1.76 9.50 7.53
C ALA A 166 3.02 9.51 8.41
N PRO A 167 3.17 10.52 9.29
CA PRO A 167 4.31 10.57 10.21
C PRO A 167 4.21 9.47 11.28
N SER A 168 5.36 9.06 11.80
CA SER A 168 5.49 8.09 12.91
C SER A 168 4.92 6.69 12.63
N ALA A 169 4.48 6.40 11.40
CA ALA A 169 4.12 5.06 10.96
C ALA A 169 5.37 4.32 10.47
N HIS A 170 5.58 3.07 10.92
CA HIS A 170 6.68 2.26 10.43
C HIS A 170 6.29 1.63 9.11
N GLU A 171 6.79 2.21 8.03
CA GLU A 171 6.58 1.71 6.68
C GLU A 171 7.45 0.50 6.41
N ARG A 172 6.81 -0.65 6.22
CA ARG A 172 7.45 -1.89 5.75
C ARG A 172 6.69 -2.40 4.55
N MET A 173 7.27 -2.21 3.39
CA MET A 173 6.65 -2.56 2.10
C MET A 173 7.71 -2.98 1.10
N VAL A 174 7.34 -3.89 0.22
CA VAL A 174 8.09 -4.24 -0.99
C VAL A 174 7.21 -3.89 -2.18
N SER A 175 7.75 -3.11 -3.11
CA SER A 175 7.08 -2.72 -4.35
C SER A 175 7.84 -3.32 -5.52
N ILE A 176 7.19 -4.15 -6.33
CA ILE A 176 7.75 -4.72 -7.56
C ILE A 176 7.08 -4.03 -8.74
N SER A 177 7.86 -3.37 -9.57
CA SER A 177 7.41 -2.72 -10.80
C SER A 177 7.91 -3.51 -12.00
N VAL A 178 7.01 -3.92 -12.87
CA VAL A 178 7.33 -4.82 -13.98
C VAL A 178 6.59 -4.42 -15.25
N ARG A 179 7.27 -4.57 -16.41
CA ARG A 179 6.60 -4.39 -17.69
C ARG A 179 5.57 -5.48 -17.95
N PRO A 180 4.42 -5.15 -18.53
CA PRO A 180 3.41 -6.15 -18.89
C PRO A 180 3.98 -7.30 -19.74
N GLU A 181 4.88 -6.99 -20.64
CA GLU A 181 5.53 -7.95 -21.54
C GLU A 181 6.30 -9.01 -20.75
N PHE A 182 6.99 -8.61 -19.67
CA PHE A 182 7.69 -9.56 -18.78
C PHE A 182 6.72 -10.57 -18.15
N LEU A 183 5.54 -10.11 -17.69
CA LEU A 183 4.53 -11.02 -17.13
C LEU A 183 4.09 -12.04 -18.18
N ILE A 184 3.85 -11.56 -19.41
CA ILE A 184 3.40 -12.39 -20.51
C ILE A 184 4.45 -13.45 -20.90
N GLU A 185 5.70 -13.04 -21.05
CA GLU A 185 6.77 -13.88 -21.57
C GLU A 185 7.27 -14.90 -20.54
N HIS A 186 7.23 -14.56 -19.26
CA HIS A 186 7.89 -15.35 -18.22
C HIS A 186 6.95 -16.00 -17.20
N LEU A 187 5.76 -15.47 -17.01
CA LEU A 187 4.90 -15.90 -15.90
C LEU A 187 3.52 -16.41 -16.33
N LEU A 188 3.14 -16.18 -17.59
CA LEU A 188 1.85 -16.65 -18.08
C LEU A 188 2.01 -17.96 -18.87
N PRO A 189 1.04 -18.88 -18.75
CA PRO A 189 1.07 -20.13 -19.51
C PRO A 189 0.86 -19.85 -21.01
N SER A 190 1.67 -20.48 -21.84
CA SER A 190 1.50 -20.45 -23.30
C SER A 190 0.18 -21.13 -23.67
N GLY A 191 -0.83 -20.36 -24.07
CA GLY A 191 -2.13 -20.89 -24.51
C GLY A 191 -3.14 -21.18 -23.41
N GLY A 192 -2.84 -20.85 -22.14
CA GLY A 192 -3.78 -20.98 -21.02
C GLY A 192 -4.72 -19.78 -20.89
N GLU A 193 -5.85 -19.99 -20.17
CA GLU A 193 -6.76 -18.91 -19.83
C GLU A 193 -6.13 -18.02 -18.74
N VAL A 194 -6.03 -16.72 -19.01
CA VAL A 194 -5.51 -15.73 -18.06
C VAL A 194 -6.69 -15.15 -17.28
N PRO A 195 -6.64 -15.13 -15.94
CA PRO A 195 -7.69 -14.54 -15.12
C PRO A 195 -8.06 -13.12 -15.58
N ALA A 196 -9.35 -12.82 -15.68
CA ALA A 196 -9.83 -11.54 -16.20
C ALA A 196 -9.21 -10.33 -15.52
N ARG A 197 -9.01 -10.42 -14.18
CA ARG A 197 -8.32 -9.39 -13.39
C ARG A 197 -6.87 -9.18 -13.79
N LEU A 198 -6.11 -10.25 -14.00
CA LEU A 198 -4.72 -10.14 -14.42
C LEU A 198 -4.62 -9.62 -15.85
N LYS A 199 -5.53 -10.08 -16.72
CA LYS A 199 -5.64 -9.63 -18.11
C LYS A 199 -5.81 -8.12 -18.23
N SER A 200 -6.55 -7.48 -17.31
CA SER A 200 -6.74 -6.04 -17.34
C SER A 200 -5.45 -5.27 -17.08
N PHE A 201 -4.62 -5.71 -16.15
CA PHE A 201 -3.31 -5.08 -15.89
C PHE A 201 -2.34 -5.24 -17.06
N ILE A 202 -2.47 -6.32 -17.82
CA ILE A 202 -1.62 -6.60 -18.98
C ILE A 202 -2.08 -5.83 -20.20
N CYS A 203 -3.39 -5.84 -20.50
CA CYS A 203 -3.99 -5.29 -21.71
C CYS A 203 -4.63 -3.92 -21.49
N ALA A 204 -4.30 -3.21 -20.38
CA ALA A 204 -5.01 -2.00 -19.97
C ALA A 204 -5.22 -1.02 -21.13
N PRO A 205 -6.46 -0.69 -21.49
CA PRO A 205 -6.75 0.36 -22.43
C PRO A 205 -6.31 1.69 -21.84
N GLY A 206 -5.61 2.51 -22.63
CA GLY A 206 -5.00 3.75 -22.19
C GLY A 206 -5.95 4.69 -21.43
N GLY A 207 -5.39 5.41 -20.46
CA GLY A 207 -6.01 6.57 -19.83
C GLY A 207 -6.63 6.35 -18.45
N LYS A 208 -6.60 5.14 -17.86
CA LYS A 208 -7.17 4.86 -16.53
C LYS A 208 -6.17 4.11 -15.66
N ILE A 209 -6.22 4.37 -14.34
CA ILE A 209 -5.47 3.60 -13.36
C ILE A 209 -6.29 2.37 -13.00
N ASP A 210 -5.76 1.19 -13.31
CA ASP A 210 -6.33 -0.07 -12.87
C ASP A 210 -5.77 -0.42 -11.49
N TYR A 211 -6.64 -0.89 -10.60
CA TYR A 211 -6.27 -1.22 -9.21
C TYR A 211 -7.04 -2.43 -8.70
N CYS A 212 -6.35 -3.30 -7.97
CA CYS A 212 -7.00 -4.27 -7.10
C CYS A 212 -6.23 -4.46 -5.79
N GLN A 213 -6.95 -4.89 -4.76
CA GLN A 213 -6.38 -5.29 -3.48
C GLN A 213 -6.67 -6.76 -3.24
N MET A 214 -5.65 -7.50 -2.78
CA MET A 214 -5.73 -8.92 -2.46
C MET A 214 -5.15 -9.18 -1.07
N PRO A 215 -5.58 -10.23 -0.37
CA PRO A 215 -4.93 -10.66 0.86
C PRO A 215 -3.46 -11.05 0.61
N LEU A 216 -2.57 -10.71 1.54
CA LEU A 216 -1.23 -11.31 1.59
C LEU A 216 -1.35 -12.73 2.12
N THR A 217 -0.80 -13.68 1.38
CA THR A 217 -0.60 -15.04 1.91
C THR A 217 0.54 -15.06 2.92
N THR A 218 0.59 -16.09 3.77
CA THR A 218 1.71 -16.27 4.72
C THR A 218 3.05 -16.32 3.99
N GLN A 219 3.11 -17.04 2.87
CA GLN A 219 4.30 -17.10 2.01
C GLN A 219 4.74 -15.71 1.53
N MET A 220 3.82 -14.88 1.02
CA MET A 220 4.15 -13.51 0.58
C MET A 220 4.66 -12.66 1.73
N MET A 221 4.07 -12.76 2.92
CA MET A 221 4.53 -12.03 4.10
C MET A 221 5.95 -12.43 4.51
N GLU A 222 6.25 -13.72 4.51
CA GLU A 222 7.58 -14.24 4.85
C GLU A 222 8.64 -13.80 3.84
N ILE A 223 8.35 -13.90 2.53
CA ILE A 223 9.29 -13.45 1.48
C ILE A 223 9.52 -11.93 1.59
N THR A 224 8.45 -11.16 1.80
CA THR A 224 8.54 -9.71 1.96
C THR A 224 9.41 -9.34 3.17
N ALA A 225 9.24 -10.02 4.30
CA ALA A 225 10.07 -9.82 5.48
C ALA A 225 11.54 -10.18 5.21
N LYS A 226 11.82 -11.31 4.55
CA LYS A 226 13.18 -11.73 4.17
C LYS A 226 13.88 -10.73 3.23
N LEU A 227 13.15 -10.10 2.32
CA LEU A 227 13.67 -9.04 1.45
C LEU A 227 14.08 -7.81 2.26
N ILE A 228 13.23 -7.35 3.17
CA ILE A 228 13.46 -6.17 4.00
C ILE A 228 14.59 -6.42 5.01
N ASP A 229 14.57 -7.58 5.66
CA ASP A 229 15.50 -7.95 6.73
C ASP A 229 16.66 -8.83 6.19
N ASN A 230 17.08 -8.60 4.94
CA ASN A 230 18.09 -9.38 4.23
C ASN A 230 19.46 -9.34 4.96
N PRO A 231 20.00 -10.50 5.38
CA PRO A 231 21.23 -10.56 6.16
C PRO A 231 22.51 -10.55 5.31
N TYR A 232 22.39 -10.63 3.99
CA TYR A 232 23.54 -10.77 3.10
C TYR A 232 24.11 -9.42 2.67
N GLY A 233 25.33 -9.44 2.09
CA GLY A 233 26.00 -8.28 1.52
C GLY A 233 26.59 -8.56 0.13
N GLY A 234 27.01 -7.51 -0.58
CA GLY A 234 27.67 -7.62 -1.87
C GLY A 234 26.87 -8.35 -2.94
N ALA A 235 27.56 -9.18 -3.73
CA ALA A 235 26.93 -9.95 -4.82
C ALA A 235 25.89 -10.96 -4.31
N LEU A 236 26.10 -11.55 -3.13
CA LEU A 236 25.16 -12.49 -2.52
C LEU A 236 23.83 -11.80 -2.16
N TYR A 237 23.88 -10.57 -1.65
CA TYR A 237 22.70 -9.75 -1.43
C TYR A 237 21.88 -9.59 -2.73
N LEU A 238 22.52 -9.17 -3.82
CA LEU A 238 21.86 -8.93 -5.10
C LEU A 238 21.23 -10.21 -5.66
N THR A 239 21.94 -11.33 -5.61
CA THR A 239 21.43 -12.64 -6.07
C THR A 239 20.24 -13.09 -5.23
N TYR A 240 20.27 -12.86 -3.91
CA TYR A 240 19.18 -13.22 -3.03
C TYR A 240 17.95 -12.33 -3.27
N VAL A 241 18.16 -11.03 -3.48
CA VAL A 241 17.08 -10.10 -3.86
C VAL A 241 16.42 -10.52 -5.17
N GLU A 242 17.21 -10.87 -6.20
CA GLU A 242 16.66 -11.37 -7.47
C GLU A 242 15.80 -12.62 -7.26
N ALA A 243 16.32 -13.62 -6.55
CA ALA A 243 15.62 -14.88 -6.31
C ALA A 243 14.27 -14.65 -5.58
N LEU A 244 14.30 -13.91 -4.49
CA LEU A 244 13.08 -13.61 -3.70
C LEU A 244 12.10 -12.70 -4.44
N THR A 245 12.58 -11.80 -5.30
CA THR A 245 11.71 -10.97 -6.14
C THR A 245 10.91 -11.81 -7.11
N LEU A 246 11.56 -12.77 -7.78
CA LEU A 246 10.90 -13.67 -8.70
C LEU A 246 9.92 -14.61 -7.98
N GLU A 247 10.32 -15.17 -6.82
CA GLU A 247 9.45 -16.00 -6.00
C GLU A 247 8.20 -15.23 -5.56
N LEU A 248 8.37 -14.00 -5.08
CA LEU A 248 7.28 -13.14 -4.62
C LEU A 248 6.34 -12.77 -5.77
N LEU A 249 6.89 -12.48 -6.95
CA LEU A 249 6.10 -12.18 -8.13
C LEU A 249 5.32 -13.41 -8.62
N CYS A 250 5.93 -14.60 -8.63
CA CYS A 250 5.24 -15.85 -8.94
C CYS A 250 4.08 -16.12 -7.97
N ALA A 251 4.30 -15.93 -6.66
CA ALA A 251 3.25 -16.09 -5.65
C ALA A 251 2.10 -15.10 -5.87
N ALA A 252 2.41 -13.83 -6.20
CA ALA A 252 1.41 -12.80 -6.46
C ALA A 252 0.60 -13.08 -7.74
N VAL A 253 1.27 -13.43 -8.81
CA VAL A 253 0.62 -13.76 -10.09
C VAL A 253 -0.22 -15.04 -9.94
N GLY A 254 0.32 -16.08 -9.30
CA GLY A 254 -0.41 -17.32 -9.01
C GLY A 254 -1.69 -17.11 -8.18
N ASN A 255 -1.68 -16.10 -7.31
CA ASN A 255 -2.86 -15.78 -6.48
C ASN A 255 -4.07 -15.33 -7.30
N PHE A 256 -3.88 -14.81 -8.52
CA PHE A 256 -4.99 -14.46 -9.41
C PHE A 256 -5.81 -15.68 -9.88
N TRP A 257 -5.19 -16.88 -9.95
CA TRP A 257 -5.92 -18.12 -10.30
C TRP A 257 -6.67 -18.73 -9.11
N THR A 258 -6.28 -18.41 -7.90
CA THR A 258 -6.93 -18.96 -6.69
C THR A 258 -8.10 -18.13 -6.20
N LEU A 259 -8.13 -16.86 -6.59
CA LEU A 259 -9.24 -15.97 -6.25
C LEU A 259 -10.44 -16.28 -7.17
N PRO A 260 -11.65 -16.43 -6.61
CA PRO A 260 -12.82 -16.55 -7.45
C PRO A 260 -12.90 -15.33 -8.37
N ASP A 261 -13.21 -15.57 -9.63
CA ASP A 261 -13.45 -14.55 -10.66
C ASP A 261 -14.78 -13.80 -10.38
N ARG A 262 -14.98 -13.46 -9.10
CA ARG A 262 -16.09 -12.59 -8.75
C ARG A 262 -15.73 -11.21 -9.27
N PRO A 263 -16.59 -10.59 -10.06
CA PRO A 263 -16.49 -9.18 -10.32
C PRO A 263 -16.35 -8.52 -8.94
N THR A 264 -15.36 -7.69 -8.76
CA THR A 264 -15.34 -6.77 -7.61
C THR A 264 -16.68 -6.08 -7.71
N GLU A 265 -17.56 -6.23 -6.71
CA GLU A 265 -18.84 -5.57 -6.73
C GLU A 265 -18.57 -4.12 -7.03
N GLU A 266 -19.13 -3.64 -8.15
CA GLU A 266 -18.98 -2.25 -8.55
C GLU A 266 -19.69 -1.40 -7.52
N TYR A 267 -18.92 -0.90 -6.57
CA TYR A 267 -19.45 0.15 -5.72
C TYR A 267 -19.47 1.44 -6.54
N SER A 268 -20.66 1.98 -6.73
CA SER A 268 -20.82 3.30 -7.31
C SER A 268 -20.02 4.32 -6.49
N GLU A 269 -19.61 5.43 -7.09
CA GLU A 269 -18.97 6.53 -6.35
C GLU A 269 -19.77 6.96 -5.10
N ARG A 270 -21.11 6.87 -5.18
CA ARG A 270 -22.00 7.14 -4.06
C ARG A 270 -21.78 6.15 -2.92
N GLU A 271 -21.68 4.85 -3.22
CA GLU A 271 -21.44 3.81 -2.23
C GLU A 271 -20.04 3.89 -1.64
N LEU A 272 -19.02 4.15 -2.45
CA LEU A 272 -17.65 4.37 -1.96
C LEU A 272 -17.58 5.59 -1.04
N ARG A 273 -18.26 6.68 -1.37
CA ARG A 273 -18.38 7.86 -0.50
C ARG A 273 -19.12 7.54 0.80
N ALA A 274 -20.20 6.77 0.73
CA ALA A 274 -20.96 6.32 1.90
C ALA A 274 -20.11 5.42 2.82
N LEU A 275 -19.34 4.48 2.27
CA LEU A 275 -18.42 3.62 3.01
C LEU A 275 -17.27 4.43 3.66
N SER A 276 -16.75 5.42 2.95
CA SER A 276 -15.73 6.35 3.49
C SER A 276 -16.28 7.18 4.65
N THR A 277 -17.50 7.70 4.51
CA THR A 277 -18.19 8.45 5.58
C THR A 277 -18.47 7.55 6.79
N ALA A 278 -18.90 6.30 6.57
CA ALA A 278 -19.10 5.34 7.65
C ALA A 278 -17.79 5.08 8.43
N ARG A 279 -16.70 4.95 7.72
CA ARG A 279 -15.37 4.78 8.31
C ARG A 279 -14.98 6.01 9.15
N GLN A 280 -15.21 7.20 8.65
CA GLN A 280 -14.92 8.45 9.37
C GLN A 280 -15.75 8.58 10.64
N LEU A 281 -17.05 8.29 10.59
CA LEU A 281 -17.92 8.25 11.76
C LEU A 281 -17.42 7.31 12.86
N LEU A 282 -16.90 6.12 12.48
CA LEU A 282 -16.32 5.18 13.43
C LEU A 282 -15.00 5.65 14.04
N MET A 283 -14.25 6.48 13.34
CA MET A 283 -13.01 7.09 13.86
C MET A 283 -13.31 8.25 14.82
N GLU A 284 -14.33 9.02 14.54
CA GLU A 284 -14.71 10.21 15.32
C GLU A 284 -15.55 9.85 16.56
N GLN A 285 -16.45 8.88 16.43
CA GLN A 285 -17.35 8.47 17.50
C GLN A 285 -16.87 7.17 18.16
N LEU A 286 -15.86 7.28 19.02
CA LEU A 286 -15.27 6.13 19.70
C LEU A 286 -16.10 5.66 20.90
N ALA A 287 -16.75 6.59 21.61
CA ALA A 287 -17.57 6.30 22.79
C ALA A 287 -18.73 7.30 22.96
N PRO A 288 -19.99 6.83 23.02
CA PRO A 288 -20.40 5.46 22.69
C PRO A 288 -20.26 5.17 21.19
N ALA A 289 -19.79 3.98 20.86
CA ALA A 289 -19.67 3.55 19.47
C ALA A 289 -21.06 3.52 18.79
N PRO A 290 -21.19 4.08 17.57
CA PRO A 290 -22.47 4.10 16.88
C PRO A 290 -22.91 2.67 16.48
N THR A 291 -24.20 2.39 16.57
CA THR A 291 -24.75 1.11 16.12
C THR A 291 -24.71 0.99 14.60
N LEU A 292 -24.65 -0.24 14.09
CA LEU A 292 -24.70 -0.51 12.65
C LEU A 292 -25.87 0.22 11.97
N ARG A 293 -27.05 0.17 12.57
CA ARG A 293 -28.26 0.81 12.06
C ARG A 293 -28.12 2.34 11.99
N LYS A 294 -27.46 2.94 12.99
CA LYS A 294 -27.23 4.41 13.00
C LYS A 294 -26.29 4.80 11.88
N ILE A 295 -25.18 4.04 11.69
CA ILE A 295 -24.23 4.28 10.61
C ILE A 295 -24.91 4.13 9.26
N ALA A 296 -25.62 3.00 9.05
CA ALA A 296 -26.32 2.71 7.80
C ALA A 296 -27.28 3.84 7.38
N ARG A 297 -28.06 4.35 8.35
CA ARG A 297 -28.93 5.51 8.11
C ARG A 297 -28.17 6.78 7.75
N SER A 298 -27.10 7.11 8.48
CA SER A 298 -26.34 8.36 8.24
C SER A 298 -25.63 8.37 6.89
N VAL A 299 -25.29 7.20 6.33
CA VAL A 299 -24.62 7.09 5.03
C VAL A 299 -25.55 6.72 3.88
N GLY A 300 -26.84 6.47 4.15
CA GLY A 300 -27.83 6.14 3.12
C GLY A 300 -27.64 4.76 2.48
N LEU A 301 -27.09 3.78 3.22
CA LEU A 301 -26.93 2.40 2.81
C LEU A 301 -27.79 1.47 3.68
N GLY A 302 -28.21 0.33 3.10
CA GLY A 302 -28.79 -0.77 3.89
C GLY A 302 -27.72 -1.44 4.76
N GLU A 303 -28.10 -1.99 5.93
CA GLU A 303 -27.14 -2.63 6.86
C GLU A 303 -26.32 -3.76 6.20
N LYS A 304 -26.96 -4.57 5.35
CA LYS A 304 -26.27 -5.64 4.59
C LYS A 304 -25.25 -5.07 3.60
N ALA A 305 -25.64 -4.08 2.81
CA ALA A 305 -24.77 -3.41 1.84
C ALA A 305 -23.58 -2.71 2.55
N LEU A 306 -23.85 -2.03 3.66
CA LEU A 306 -22.81 -1.41 4.47
C LEU A 306 -21.83 -2.43 5.04
N THR A 307 -22.33 -3.53 5.64
CA THR A 307 -21.48 -4.56 6.26
C THR A 307 -20.63 -5.25 5.21
N HIS A 308 -21.24 -5.64 4.10
CA HIS A 308 -20.55 -6.33 3.02
C HIS A 308 -19.56 -5.39 2.32
N GLY A 309 -20.01 -4.21 1.92
CA GLY A 309 -19.17 -3.21 1.26
C GLY A 309 -18.00 -2.75 2.13
N PHE A 310 -18.23 -2.54 3.42
CA PHE A 310 -17.16 -2.14 4.33
C PHE A 310 -16.08 -3.24 4.44
N LYS A 311 -16.50 -4.51 4.59
CA LYS A 311 -15.57 -5.65 4.63
C LYS A 311 -14.83 -5.81 3.30
N THR A 312 -15.51 -5.65 2.18
CA THR A 312 -14.91 -5.77 0.84
C THR A 312 -13.91 -4.64 0.57
N VAL A 313 -14.30 -3.39 0.85
CA VAL A 313 -13.47 -2.20 0.56
C VAL A 313 -12.33 -2.05 1.57
N TYR A 314 -12.58 -2.32 2.86
CA TYR A 314 -11.57 -2.12 3.92
C TYR A 314 -10.97 -3.42 4.46
N GLY A 315 -11.43 -4.62 4.02
CA GLY A 315 -10.90 -5.93 4.37
C GLY A 315 -11.18 -6.38 5.80
N GLU A 316 -11.89 -5.59 6.62
CA GLU A 316 -12.28 -5.91 7.99
C GLU A 316 -13.73 -5.52 8.24
N THR A 317 -14.34 -6.10 9.27
CA THR A 317 -15.71 -5.74 9.64
C THR A 317 -15.76 -4.35 10.28
N LEU A 318 -16.91 -3.69 10.23
CA LEU A 318 -17.14 -2.42 10.96
C LEU A 318 -16.83 -2.56 12.45
N PHE A 319 -17.16 -3.72 13.03
CA PHE A 319 -16.91 -4.00 14.45
C PHE A 319 -15.40 -4.06 14.74
N ASP A 320 -14.63 -4.82 13.96
CA ASP A 320 -13.18 -4.95 14.14
C ASP A 320 -12.49 -3.61 13.93
N PHE A 321 -12.92 -2.85 12.92
CA PHE A 321 -12.44 -1.50 12.67
C PHE A 321 -12.68 -0.57 13.87
N SER A 322 -13.92 -0.53 14.37
CA SER A 322 -14.29 0.28 15.55
C SER A 322 -13.48 -0.13 16.78
N LEU A 323 -13.37 -1.44 17.03
CA LEU A 323 -12.58 -1.98 18.15
C LEU A 323 -11.11 -1.52 18.04
N ARG A 324 -10.51 -1.64 16.84
CA ARG A 324 -9.14 -1.22 16.60
C ARG A 324 -8.94 0.28 16.84
N CYS A 325 -9.84 1.13 16.35
CA CYS A 325 -9.77 2.58 16.59
C CYS A 325 -9.84 2.90 18.11
N ARG A 326 -10.72 2.25 18.84
CA ARG A 326 -10.87 2.40 20.29
C ARG A 326 -9.61 1.95 21.04
N MET A 327 -9.01 0.81 20.64
CA MET A 327 -7.78 0.30 21.25
C MET A 327 -6.59 1.22 20.97
N GLN A 328 -6.47 1.74 19.74
CA GLN A 328 -5.41 2.68 19.40
C GLN A 328 -5.54 4.00 20.18
N HIS A 329 -6.78 4.51 20.31
CA HIS A 329 -7.03 5.69 21.14
C HIS A 329 -6.69 5.45 22.61
N ALA A 330 -7.08 4.27 23.16
CA ALA A 330 -6.70 3.87 24.52
C ALA A 330 -5.17 3.84 24.70
N LEU A 331 -4.44 3.31 23.75
CA LEU A 331 -2.98 3.29 23.78
C LEU A 331 -2.40 4.71 23.88
N THR A 332 -2.90 5.64 23.07
CA THR A 332 -2.50 7.05 23.11
C THR A 332 -2.78 7.69 24.47
N LEU A 333 -3.98 7.46 25.03
CA LEU A 333 -4.34 8.01 26.35
C LEU A 333 -3.46 7.44 27.49
N LEU A 334 -3.13 6.15 27.44
CA LEU A 334 -2.28 5.50 28.43
C LEU A 334 -0.83 5.94 28.31
N ARG A 335 -0.30 5.98 27.07
CA ARG A 335 1.12 6.20 26.78
C ARG A 335 1.49 7.69 26.86
N ASP A 336 0.71 8.53 26.23
CA ASP A 336 1.09 9.93 25.99
C ASP A 336 0.43 10.88 26.99
N ARG A 337 -0.81 10.56 27.42
CA ARG A 337 -1.55 11.36 28.40
C ARG A 337 -1.52 10.81 29.82
N HIS A 338 -0.95 9.63 30.03
CA HIS A 338 -0.79 8.97 31.33
C HIS A 338 -2.08 8.82 32.15
N TRP A 339 -3.22 8.71 31.48
CA TRP A 339 -4.50 8.56 32.16
C TRP A 339 -4.59 7.26 32.97
N PRO A 340 -5.33 7.26 34.10
CA PRO A 340 -5.67 6.04 34.82
C PRO A 340 -6.41 5.04 33.92
N VAL A 341 -6.20 3.74 34.16
CA VAL A 341 -6.82 2.67 33.33
C VAL A 341 -8.33 2.75 33.35
N ASP A 342 -8.94 3.05 34.51
CA ASP A 342 -10.38 3.17 34.66
C ASP A 342 -10.94 4.32 33.81
N ARG A 343 -10.29 5.47 33.86
CA ARG A 343 -10.67 6.64 33.04
C ARG A 343 -10.53 6.35 31.54
N VAL A 344 -9.48 5.64 31.13
CA VAL A 344 -9.28 5.23 29.73
C VAL A 344 -10.37 4.25 29.31
N SER A 345 -10.69 3.26 30.17
CA SER A 345 -11.76 2.29 29.93
C SER A 345 -13.09 3.00 29.59
N GLU A 346 -13.48 3.96 30.40
CA GLU A 346 -14.69 4.77 30.20
C GLU A 346 -14.59 5.60 28.91
N ALA A 347 -13.48 6.31 28.68
CA ALA A 347 -13.26 7.15 27.51
C ALA A 347 -13.33 6.41 26.20
N VAL A 348 -13.02 5.09 26.18
CA VAL A 348 -13.12 4.24 24.99
C VAL A 348 -14.38 3.36 24.99
N GLY A 349 -15.36 3.67 25.86
CA GLY A 349 -16.70 3.12 25.85
C GLY A 349 -16.85 1.71 26.42
N TYR A 350 -16.08 1.36 27.44
CA TYR A 350 -16.27 0.15 28.23
C TYR A 350 -16.90 0.49 29.58
N SER A 351 -17.96 -0.22 29.91
CA SER A 351 -18.63 -0.06 31.22
C SER A 351 -17.80 -0.63 32.39
N HIS A 352 -16.91 -1.57 32.09
CA HIS A 352 -16.09 -2.24 33.10
C HIS A 352 -14.62 -2.26 32.70
N PRO A 353 -13.69 -1.81 33.58
CA PRO A 353 -12.25 -1.83 33.33
C PRO A 353 -11.67 -3.22 33.05
N THR A 354 -12.27 -4.27 33.63
CA THR A 354 -11.86 -5.66 33.38
C THR A 354 -12.11 -6.11 31.94
N SER A 355 -13.27 -5.73 31.38
CA SER A 355 -13.61 -6.02 29.98
C SER A 355 -12.68 -5.26 29.02
N PHE A 356 -12.38 -4.00 29.35
CA PHE A 356 -11.37 -3.22 28.63
C PHE A 356 -9.99 -3.87 28.67
N ALA A 357 -9.51 -4.25 29.87
CA ALA A 357 -8.19 -4.85 30.03
C ALA A 357 -8.04 -6.17 29.26
N THR A 358 -9.11 -6.97 29.20
CA THR A 358 -9.16 -8.19 28.40
C THR A 358 -9.07 -7.89 26.91
N ALA A 359 -9.86 -6.94 26.40
CA ALA A 359 -9.84 -6.53 25.01
C ALA A 359 -8.49 -5.91 24.61
N PHE A 360 -7.93 -5.07 25.46
CA PHE A 360 -6.63 -4.44 25.28
C PHE A 360 -5.49 -5.47 25.21
N ARG A 361 -5.48 -6.43 26.14
CA ARG A 361 -4.51 -7.53 26.12
C ARG A 361 -4.64 -8.40 24.88
N ARG A 362 -5.87 -8.70 24.44
CA ARG A 362 -6.10 -9.46 23.21
C ARG A 362 -5.58 -8.72 21.98
N HIS A 363 -5.65 -7.38 21.98
CA HIS A 363 -5.25 -6.55 20.85
C HIS A 363 -3.74 -6.26 20.79
N PHE A 364 -3.11 -6.00 21.95
CA PHE A 364 -1.70 -5.58 22.03
C PHE A 364 -0.77 -6.64 22.67
N GLY A 365 -1.28 -7.78 23.12
CA GLY A 365 -0.49 -8.82 23.75
C GLY A 365 -0.09 -8.52 25.22
N MET A 366 -0.34 -7.29 25.73
CA MET A 366 0.03 -6.83 27.08
C MET A 366 -1.14 -6.16 27.79
N ARG A 367 -1.09 -6.12 29.13
CA ARG A 367 -2.14 -5.45 29.92
C ARG A 367 -1.96 -3.93 29.90
N PRO A 368 -3.04 -3.13 30.01
CA PRO A 368 -2.94 -1.66 30.06
C PRO A 368 -2.01 -1.16 31.18
N ILE A 369 -2.00 -1.84 32.32
CA ILE A 369 -1.17 -1.46 33.49
C ILE A 369 0.33 -1.69 33.25
N ASP A 370 0.69 -2.63 32.38
CA ASP A 370 2.10 -2.95 32.10
C ASP A 370 2.78 -1.83 31.29
N LEU A 371 2.02 -1.05 30.51
CA LEU A 371 2.53 0.14 29.81
C LEU A 371 3.06 1.22 30.76
N LYS A 372 2.48 1.35 31.95
CA LYS A 372 2.97 2.29 32.96
C LYS A 372 4.29 1.86 33.60
N ARG A 373 4.52 0.56 33.71
CA ARG A 373 5.74 -0.01 34.33
C ARG A 373 6.96 0.05 33.40
N LEU A 374 6.76 0.08 32.08
CA LEU A 374 7.86 0.16 31.11
C LEU A 374 8.57 1.52 31.07
N LYS A 375 7.96 2.58 31.63
CA LYS A 375 8.56 3.94 31.71
C LYS A 375 9.25 4.27 33.03
N THR A 376 9.18 3.40 34.04
CA THR A 376 9.78 3.63 35.38
C THR A 376 11.12 2.89 35.54
N ARG A 377 11.65 2.35 34.48
CA ARG A 377 13.00 1.81 34.35
C ARG A 377 13.72 2.59 33.25
#